data_04e494bc10582c7cccf7403a1d011d2d
#
_entry.id   04e494bc10582c7cccf7403a1d011d2d
#
_cell.length_a   1.000
_cell.length_b   1.000
_cell.length_c   1.000
_cell.angle_alpha   90.00
_cell.angle_beta   90.00
_cell.angle_gamma   90.00
#
_symmetry.space_group_name_H-M   'P 1'
#
loop_
_entity.id
_entity.type
_entity.pdbx_description
1 polymer ?
#
loop_
_entity_poly.entity_id
_entity_poly.type
_entity_poly.pdbx_seq_one_letter_code
_entity_poly.pdbx_strand_id
1 'polypeptide(L)'
;MKEIWYYESGNTYPENESKYYESNGFPQLAIIEEHWTEIKEELKNFIEEKDRSFQSNNYQGVNIEGNWSSLTFVFWGSMLSNEFHKKCPITTCYLKGIKGLVSLSLSRLSAHSSIARHRGDTNAIMRCHLGIDVPTGLPQCGLKVGEEERGWQEGKWTLFNDAYIHSAWNNSDKGRVVLILDTIRLEFLNKKNSICARILTYQVINNKLGRKKPFKKSSFFVKNIVFGIVFTILYIYRPLQNFIKTS
;
A
#
# COMPACT_ATOMS: atom_id res chain seq x y z
N MET A 1 -12.39 22.33 -3.41
CA MET A 1 -12.06 20.89 -3.52
C MET A 1 -10.62 20.69 -3.06
N LYS A 2 -10.34 19.67 -2.24
CA LYS A 2 -8.96 19.32 -1.92
C LYS A 2 -8.24 18.92 -3.21
N GLU A 3 -6.98 19.33 -3.33
CA GLU A 3 -6.14 19.00 -4.48
C GLU A 3 -5.48 17.63 -4.27
N ILE A 4 -5.40 16.83 -5.34
CA ILE A 4 -4.69 15.55 -5.30
C ILE A 4 -3.22 15.84 -5.62
N TRP A 5 -2.37 15.54 -4.65
CA TRP A 5 -0.93 15.55 -4.83
C TRP A 5 -0.45 14.18 -5.34
N TYR A 6 0.54 14.18 -6.22
CA TYR A 6 1.19 12.99 -6.73
C TYR A 6 2.71 13.14 -6.62
N TYR A 7 3.37 12.11 -6.12
CA TYR A 7 4.83 12.08 -5.98
C TYR A 7 5.55 12.35 -7.31
N GLU A 8 5.05 11.77 -8.41
CA GLU A 8 5.65 11.89 -9.73
C GLU A 8 5.59 13.31 -10.32
N SER A 9 4.77 14.20 -9.77
CA SER A 9 4.73 15.60 -10.20
C SER A 9 6.00 16.38 -9.82
N GLY A 10 6.81 15.84 -8.90
CA GLY A 10 8.01 16.50 -8.38
C GLY A 10 7.74 17.66 -7.42
N ASN A 11 6.48 17.98 -7.16
CA ASN A 11 6.10 19.04 -6.23
C ASN A 11 6.21 18.56 -4.79
N THR A 12 6.57 19.47 -3.88
CA THR A 12 6.57 19.16 -2.44
C THR A 12 5.14 19.01 -1.94
N TYR A 13 4.89 17.95 -1.16
CA TYR A 13 3.61 17.78 -0.48
C TYR A 13 3.45 18.86 0.62
N PRO A 14 2.34 19.61 0.66
CA PRO A 14 2.20 20.77 1.54
C PRO A 14 2.05 20.42 3.04
N GLU A 15 1.84 19.15 3.40
CA GLU A 15 1.78 18.64 4.78
C GLU A 15 0.78 19.38 5.69
N ASN A 16 -0.36 19.80 5.12
CA ASN A 16 -1.42 20.58 5.80
C ASN A 16 -2.64 19.74 6.19
N GLU A 17 -2.52 18.41 6.16
CA GLU A 17 -3.56 17.45 6.53
C GLU A 17 -3.13 16.62 7.76
N SER A 18 -4.04 15.80 8.30
CA SER A 18 -3.70 14.89 9.39
C SER A 18 -2.67 13.84 8.95
N LYS A 19 -1.69 13.56 9.79
CA LYS A 19 -0.68 12.50 9.58
C LYS A 19 -1.28 11.13 9.84
N TYR A 20 -2.01 11.01 10.95
CA TYR A 20 -2.70 9.79 11.35
C TYR A 20 -4.22 10.02 11.38
N TYR A 21 -4.96 8.94 11.22
CA TYR A 21 -6.42 8.91 11.35
C TYR A 21 -6.82 7.89 12.41
N GLU A 22 -7.99 8.08 13.03
CA GLU A 22 -8.52 7.15 14.01
C GLU A 22 -9.50 6.16 13.34
N SER A 23 -9.40 4.86 13.67
CA SER A 23 -10.20 3.80 13.03
C SER A 23 -11.71 3.92 13.30
N ASN A 24 -12.11 4.54 14.41
CA ASN A 24 -13.52 4.77 14.75
C ASN A 24 -14.27 5.66 13.73
N GLY A 25 -13.55 6.46 12.96
CA GLY A 25 -14.11 7.20 11.82
C GLY A 25 -14.42 6.35 10.58
N PHE A 26 -14.06 5.05 10.60
CA PHE A 26 -14.18 4.13 9.46
C PHE A 26 -14.85 2.82 9.87
N PRO A 27 -16.19 2.75 9.93
CA PRO A 27 -16.92 1.57 10.43
C PRO A 27 -16.53 0.26 9.72
N GLN A 28 -16.15 0.32 8.43
CA GLN A 28 -15.72 -0.86 7.69
C GLN A 28 -14.37 -1.43 8.18
N LEU A 29 -13.54 -0.62 8.82
CA LEU A 29 -12.29 -1.06 9.45
C LEU A 29 -12.52 -1.53 10.89
N ALA A 30 -13.42 -0.86 11.62
CA ALA A 30 -13.76 -1.22 13.00
C ALA A 30 -14.31 -2.66 13.08
N ILE A 31 -15.16 -3.07 12.15
CA ILE A 31 -15.72 -4.44 12.12
C ILE A 31 -14.63 -5.52 12.00
N ILE A 32 -13.50 -5.23 11.36
CA ILE A 32 -12.35 -6.14 11.25
C ILE A 32 -11.67 -6.30 12.61
N GLU A 33 -11.58 -5.22 13.40
CA GLU A 33 -11.05 -5.28 14.75
C GLU A 33 -11.98 -6.09 15.69
N GLU A 34 -13.29 -5.97 15.52
CA GLU A 34 -14.30 -6.71 16.30
C GLU A 34 -14.21 -8.22 16.03
N HIS A 35 -13.97 -8.61 14.77
CA HIS A 35 -13.85 -10.00 14.34
C HIS A 35 -12.39 -10.51 14.27
N TRP A 36 -11.48 -9.83 14.99
CA TRP A 36 -10.05 -10.12 14.93
C TRP A 36 -9.69 -11.58 15.22
N THR A 37 -10.36 -12.22 16.19
CA THR A 37 -10.00 -13.59 16.58
C THR A 37 -10.13 -14.59 15.43
N GLU A 38 -11.21 -14.50 14.64
CA GLU A 38 -11.44 -15.36 13.47
C GLU A 38 -10.45 -15.03 12.34
N ILE A 39 -10.23 -13.74 12.11
CA ILE A 39 -9.31 -13.24 11.08
C ILE A 39 -7.86 -13.61 11.39
N LYS A 40 -7.46 -13.55 12.66
CA LYS A 40 -6.10 -13.89 13.11
C LYS A 40 -5.71 -15.32 12.77
N GLU A 41 -6.56 -16.28 13.06
CA GLU A 41 -6.33 -17.69 12.76
C GLU A 41 -6.13 -17.92 11.26
N GLU A 42 -7.05 -17.39 10.46
CA GLU A 42 -7.00 -17.52 9.00
C GLU A 42 -5.73 -16.89 8.41
N LEU A 43 -5.37 -15.67 8.84
CA LEU A 43 -4.18 -14.98 8.35
C LEU A 43 -2.88 -15.65 8.81
N LYS A 44 -2.80 -16.17 10.03
CA LYS A 44 -1.62 -16.89 10.51
C LYS A 44 -1.37 -18.15 9.70
N ASN A 45 -2.38 -18.97 9.51
CA ASN A 45 -2.28 -20.19 8.70
C ASN A 45 -1.85 -19.87 7.26
N PHE A 46 -2.41 -18.82 6.68
CA PHE A 46 -2.03 -18.37 5.34
C PHE A 46 -0.57 -17.91 5.27
N ILE A 47 -0.10 -17.13 6.26
CA ILE A 47 1.27 -16.62 6.33
C ILE A 47 2.27 -17.77 6.46
N GLU A 48 1.99 -18.78 7.29
CA GLU A 48 2.83 -19.97 7.46
C GLU A 48 2.93 -20.77 6.16
N GLU A 49 1.80 -21.02 5.47
CA GLU A 49 1.79 -21.68 4.16
C GLU A 49 2.60 -20.91 3.12
N LYS A 50 2.58 -19.59 3.16
CA LYS A 50 3.19 -18.69 2.18
C LYS A 50 4.54 -18.10 2.60
N ASP A 51 5.16 -18.60 3.64
CA ASP A 51 6.40 -18.05 4.19
C ASP A 51 7.47 -17.81 3.13
N ARG A 52 7.70 -18.78 2.25
CA ARG A 52 8.70 -18.71 1.15
C ARG A 52 8.26 -17.86 -0.06
N SER A 53 7.01 -17.44 -0.10
CA SER A 53 6.45 -16.66 -1.23
C SER A 53 6.62 -15.15 -1.08
N PHE A 54 7.05 -14.69 0.10
CA PHE A 54 7.35 -13.28 0.31
C PHE A 54 8.51 -12.83 -0.56
N GLN A 55 8.27 -11.76 -1.33
CA GLN A 55 9.28 -11.17 -2.22
C GLN A 55 9.98 -10.02 -1.53
N SER A 56 11.31 -9.97 -1.62
CA SER A 56 12.08 -8.81 -1.14
C SER A 56 11.61 -7.54 -1.82
N ASN A 57 11.34 -6.52 -1.02
CA ASN A 57 10.98 -5.21 -1.52
C ASN A 57 12.22 -4.44 -1.94
N ASN A 58 12.31 -4.13 -3.23
CA ASN A 58 13.30 -3.24 -3.81
C ASN A 58 12.60 -1.94 -4.24
N TYR A 59 12.05 -1.19 -3.28
CA TYR A 59 11.42 0.09 -3.61
C TYR A 59 12.50 1.10 -4.02
N GLN A 60 12.38 1.63 -5.24
CA GLN A 60 13.43 2.51 -5.79
C GLN A 60 13.61 3.77 -4.94
N GLY A 61 14.85 4.02 -4.50
CA GLY A 61 15.21 5.19 -3.70
C GLY A 61 14.92 5.06 -2.21
N VAL A 62 14.46 3.90 -1.73
CA VAL A 62 14.31 3.63 -0.29
C VAL A 62 15.44 2.71 0.17
N ASN A 63 16.26 3.19 1.10
CA ASN A 63 17.25 2.35 1.76
C ASN A 63 16.54 1.43 2.75
N ILE A 64 16.92 0.16 2.71
CA ILE A 64 16.43 -0.88 3.60
C ILE A 64 17.64 -1.45 4.30
N GLU A 65 17.63 -1.42 5.63
CA GLU A 65 18.55 -2.16 6.46
C GLU A 65 17.88 -3.46 6.88
N GLY A 66 18.59 -4.58 6.75
CA GLY A 66 18.03 -5.90 6.99
C GLY A 66 17.13 -6.36 5.86
N ASN A 67 15.96 -6.93 6.17
CA ASN A 67 15.05 -7.51 5.18
C ASN A 67 13.62 -7.00 5.36
N TRP A 68 13.12 -6.38 4.30
CA TRP A 68 11.71 -6.05 4.11
C TRP A 68 11.16 -6.83 2.93
N SER A 69 10.10 -7.60 3.15
CA SER A 69 9.48 -8.41 2.12
C SER A 69 7.95 -8.27 2.13
N SER A 70 7.32 -8.54 1.00
CA SER A 70 5.86 -8.48 0.88
C SER A 70 5.28 -9.57 0.00
N LEU A 71 4.00 -9.83 0.19
CA LEU A 71 3.17 -10.64 -0.67
C LEU A 71 1.95 -9.82 -1.08
N THR A 72 1.90 -9.39 -2.35
CA THR A 72 0.91 -8.45 -2.85
C THR A 72 -0.19 -9.16 -3.63
N PHE A 73 -1.45 -8.87 -3.31
CA PHE A 73 -2.65 -9.48 -3.91
C PHE A 73 -3.40 -8.51 -4.82
N VAL A 74 -3.51 -7.27 -4.39
CA VAL A 74 -4.11 -6.17 -5.18
C VAL A 74 -3.12 -5.03 -5.23
N PHE A 75 -2.92 -4.46 -6.41
CA PHE A 75 -2.01 -3.36 -6.63
C PHE A 75 -2.62 -2.29 -7.53
N TRP A 76 -2.90 -1.13 -6.95
CA TRP A 76 -3.57 0.00 -7.59
C TRP A 76 -4.82 -0.42 -8.38
N GLY A 77 -5.67 -1.24 -7.74
CA GLY A 77 -6.92 -1.74 -8.28
C GLY A 77 -6.79 -2.87 -9.30
N SER A 78 -5.59 -3.40 -9.53
CA SER A 78 -5.36 -4.59 -10.33
C SER A 78 -5.17 -5.80 -9.43
N MET A 79 -5.99 -6.84 -9.63
CA MET A 79 -5.83 -8.10 -8.91
C MET A 79 -4.65 -8.88 -9.48
N LEU A 80 -3.64 -9.13 -8.65
CA LEU A 80 -2.44 -9.89 -9.03
C LEU A 80 -2.61 -11.38 -8.75
N SER A 81 -3.32 -11.73 -7.65
CA SER A 81 -3.53 -13.11 -7.25
C SER A 81 -4.91 -13.28 -6.60
N ASN A 82 -5.60 -14.37 -6.96
CA ASN A 82 -6.85 -14.78 -6.32
C ASN A 82 -6.62 -15.65 -5.09
N GLU A 83 -5.38 -15.95 -4.78
CA GLU A 83 -5.03 -16.94 -3.77
C GLU A 83 -5.46 -16.51 -2.38
N PHE A 84 -5.25 -15.24 -2.06
CA PHE A 84 -5.72 -14.67 -0.79
C PHE A 84 -7.23 -14.82 -0.62
N HIS A 85 -8.02 -14.51 -1.65
CA HIS A 85 -9.48 -14.65 -1.60
C HIS A 85 -9.95 -16.09 -1.39
N LYS A 86 -9.21 -17.06 -1.94
CA LYS A 86 -9.54 -18.48 -1.80
C LYS A 86 -9.15 -19.07 -0.45
N LYS A 87 -8.02 -18.61 0.08
CA LYS A 87 -7.42 -19.15 1.31
C LYS A 87 -7.84 -18.38 2.57
N CYS A 88 -8.26 -17.13 2.40
CA CYS A 88 -8.72 -16.24 3.47
C CYS A 88 -10.15 -15.75 3.20
N PRO A 89 -11.15 -16.65 3.13
CA PRO A 89 -12.54 -16.27 2.82
C PRO A 89 -13.17 -15.40 3.89
N ILE A 90 -12.88 -15.62 5.17
CA ILE A 90 -13.40 -14.80 6.30
C ILE A 90 -12.88 -13.37 6.17
N THR A 91 -11.56 -13.21 6.12
CA THR A 91 -10.91 -11.89 5.95
C THR A 91 -11.41 -11.20 4.68
N THR A 92 -11.52 -11.94 3.57
CA THR A 92 -12.01 -11.42 2.30
C THR A 92 -13.44 -10.92 2.39
N CYS A 93 -14.31 -11.60 3.14
CA CYS A 93 -15.70 -11.17 3.34
C CYS A 93 -15.76 -9.77 3.95
N TYR A 94 -14.99 -9.51 5.01
CA TYR A 94 -14.93 -8.20 5.64
C TYR A 94 -14.26 -7.15 4.75
N LEU A 95 -13.20 -7.51 4.02
CA LEU A 95 -12.50 -6.58 3.11
C LEU A 95 -13.37 -6.13 1.93
N LYS A 96 -14.33 -6.93 1.47
CA LYS A 96 -15.27 -6.55 0.41
C LYS A 96 -16.14 -5.34 0.77
N GLY A 97 -16.40 -5.11 2.05
CA GLY A 97 -17.14 -3.95 2.54
C GLY A 97 -16.35 -2.63 2.45
N ILE A 98 -15.04 -2.67 2.23
CA ILE A 98 -14.19 -1.48 2.24
C ILE A 98 -14.28 -0.75 0.90
N LYS A 99 -15.01 0.37 0.91
CA LYS A 99 -15.13 1.23 -0.27
C LYS A 99 -13.78 1.84 -0.63
N GLY A 100 -13.45 1.81 -1.91
CA GLY A 100 -12.24 2.47 -2.40
C GLY A 100 -10.96 1.65 -2.26
N LEU A 101 -10.98 0.40 -1.81
CA LEU A 101 -9.81 -0.46 -1.75
C LEU A 101 -9.09 -0.49 -3.11
N VAL A 102 -7.79 -0.23 -3.11
CA VAL A 102 -6.95 -0.19 -4.31
C VAL A 102 -5.68 -1.02 -4.17
N SER A 103 -5.20 -1.28 -2.95
CA SER A 103 -4.04 -2.15 -2.73
C SER A 103 -4.26 -3.05 -1.51
N LEU A 104 -3.75 -4.27 -1.58
CA LEU A 104 -3.79 -5.25 -0.49
C LEU A 104 -2.52 -6.08 -0.53
N SER A 105 -1.80 -6.13 0.57
CA SER A 105 -0.57 -6.92 0.71
C SER A 105 -0.30 -7.30 2.15
N LEU A 106 0.41 -8.41 2.35
CA LEU A 106 1.11 -8.70 3.59
C LEU A 106 2.51 -8.11 3.52
N SER A 107 2.96 -7.48 4.59
CA SER A 107 4.29 -6.87 4.70
C SER A 107 5.01 -7.38 5.94
N ARG A 108 6.19 -7.94 5.73
CA ARG A 108 7.07 -8.45 6.78
C ARG A 108 8.32 -7.58 6.87
N LEU A 109 8.61 -7.11 8.07
CA LEU A 109 9.88 -6.47 8.41
C LEU A 109 10.60 -7.39 9.40
N SER A 110 11.72 -7.96 8.98
CA SER A 110 12.48 -8.93 9.78
C SER A 110 13.00 -8.32 11.08
N ALA A 111 13.52 -9.16 11.97
CA ALA A 111 14.29 -8.71 13.13
C ALA A 111 15.42 -7.76 12.71
N HIS A 112 15.72 -6.76 13.54
CA HIS A 112 16.82 -5.80 13.33
C HIS A 112 16.82 -5.16 11.92
N SER A 113 15.63 -4.75 11.45
CA SER A 113 15.45 -4.20 10.11
C SER A 113 14.78 -2.85 10.15
N SER A 114 15.11 -1.98 9.19
CA SER A 114 14.49 -0.67 9.04
C SER A 114 14.19 -0.31 7.58
N ILE A 115 13.18 0.54 7.41
CA ILE A 115 12.80 1.16 6.15
C ILE A 115 13.06 2.65 6.30
N ALA A 116 14.02 3.18 5.53
CA ALA A 116 14.38 4.59 5.59
C ALA A 116 13.23 5.52 5.20
N ARG A 117 13.40 6.79 5.53
CA ARG A 117 12.42 7.85 5.25
C ARG A 117 12.08 7.92 3.76
N HIS A 118 10.81 7.83 3.43
CA HIS A 118 10.27 7.92 2.08
C HIS A 118 8.85 8.50 2.09
N ARG A 119 8.30 8.78 0.91
CA ARG A 119 6.91 9.18 0.70
C ARG A 119 6.21 8.15 -0.18
N GLY A 120 4.92 8.00 -0.01
CA GLY A 120 4.08 7.25 -0.93
C GLY A 120 3.72 8.03 -2.20
N ASP A 121 2.93 7.40 -3.04
CA ASP A 121 2.64 7.88 -4.40
C ASP A 121 1.67 9.08 -4.43
N THR A 122 0.79 9.26 -3.41
CA THR A 122 -0.26 10.27 -3.45
C THR A 122 -0.93 10.50 -2.07
N ASN A 123 -1.48 11.69 -1.83
CA ASN A 123 -2.36 11.97 -0.70
C ASN A 123 -3.81 11.49 -0.93
N ALA A 124 -4.12 10.94 -2.08
CA ALA A 124 -5.48 10.50 -2.41
C ALA A 124 -5.87 9.18 -1.73
N ILE A 125 -4.91 8.51 -1.09
CA ILE A 125 -5.15 7.29 -0.30
C ILE A 125 -5.01 7.54 1.19
N MET A 126 -5.66 6.69 1.95
CA MET A 126 -5.36 6.40 3.34
C MET A 126 -4.70 5.02 3.38
N ARG A 127 -3.51 4.93 3.97
CA ARG A 127 -2.82 3.66 4.19
C ARG A 127 -3.18 3.12 5.56
N CYS A 128 -3.57 1.87 5.58
CA CYS A 128 -4.06 1.17 6.76
C CYS A 128 -3.18 -0.06 7.02
N HIS A 129 -2.57 -0.13 8.19
CA HIS A 129 -1.79 -1.28 8.64
C HIS A 129 -2.54 -2.00 9.76
N LEU A 130 -2.97 -3.24 9.54
CA LEU A 130 -3.48 -4.13 10.59
C LEU A 130 -2.32 -4.96 11.14
N GLY A 131 -2.07 -4.87 12.44
CA GLY A 131 -1.06 -5.71 13.09
C GLY A 131 -1.50 -7.19 13.10
N ILE A 132 -0.67 -8.09 12.53
CA ILE A 132 -0.95 -9.54 12.53
C ILE A 132 -0.03 -10.27 13.49
N ASP A 133 1.26 -10.05 13.37
CA ASP A 133 2.29 -10.55 14.28
C ASP A 133 3.20 -9.38 14.64
N VAL A 134 3.04 -8.89 15.86
CA VAL A 134 3.72 -7.71 16.36
C VAL A 134 4.50 -8.09 17.61
N PRO A 135 5.81 -8.32 17.50
CA PRO A 135 6.62 -8.86 18.60
C PRO A 135 6.75 -7.92 19.80
N THR A 136 6.66 -6.59 19.54
CA THR A 136 6.78 -5.56 20.57
C THR A 136 6.28 -4.21 20.05
N GLY A 137 6.03 -3.26 20.95
CA GLY A 137 5.68 -1.88 20.61
C GLY A 137 6.89 -0.93 20.63
N LEU A 138 6.59 0.37 20.73
CA LEU A 138 7.62 1.39 20.91
C LEU A 138 8.42 1.16 22.22
N PRO A 139 9.71 1.50 22.22
CA PRO A 139 10.48 2.09 21.13
C PRO A 139 11.10 1.08 20.15
N GLN A 140 10.98 -0.23 20.41
CA GLN A 140 11.67 -1.26 19.63
C GLN A 140 11.06 -1.47 18.23
N CYS A 141 9.74 -1.37 18.10
CA CYS A 141 9.08 -1.57 16.81
C CYS A 141 8.05 -0.46 16.56
N GLY A 142 8.20 0.28 15.47
CA GLY A 142 7.36 1.43 15.22
C GLY A 142 7.36 1.97 13.79
N LEU A 143 6.43 2.90 13.58
CA LEU A 143 6.23 3.69 12.38
C LEU A 143 6.29 5.17 12.76
N LYS A 144 7.08 5.95 12.02
CA LYS A 144 7.15 7.40 12.13
C LYS A 144 6.55 8.03 10.90
N VAL A 145 5.62 8.96 11.08
CA VAL A 145 4.99 9.76 10.01
C VAL A 145 5.17 11.24 10.34
N GLY A 146 5.94 11.95 9.51
CA GLY A 146 6.46 13.26 9.89
C GLY A 146 7.32 13.14 11.15
N GLU A 147 6.90 13.82 12.24
CA GLU A 147 7.59 13.74 13.53
C GLU A 147 6.85 12.87 14.58
N GLU A 148 5.72 12.26 14.21
CA GLU A 148 4.90 11.46 15.13
C GLU A 148 5.23 9.97 14.99
N GLU A 149 5.44 9.30 16.12
CA GLU A 149 5.74 7.86 16.20
C GLU A 149 4.55 7.10 16.78
N ARG A 150 4.19 5.97 16.13
CA ARG A 150 3.19 5.02 16.64
C ARG A 150 3.71 3.59 16.53
N GLY A 151 3.44 2.76 17.54
CA GLY A 151 3.63 1.32 17.48
C GLY A 151 2.42 0.64 16.84
N TRP A 152 2.62 -0.58 16.36
CA TRP A 152 1.51 -1.45 15.98
C TRP A 152 1.03 -2.26 17.18
N GLN A 153 -0.22 -2.69 17.11
CA GLN A 153 -0.83 -3.66 18.02
C GLN A 153 -1.54 -4.73 17.19
N GLU A 154 -1.47 -5.98 17.64
CA GLU A 154 -2.19 -7.07 16.98
C GLU A 154 -3.70 -6.81 16.99
N GLY A 155 -4.35 -7.01 15.84
CA GLY A 155 -5.79 -6.79 15.66
C GLY A 155 -6.23 -5.33 15.64
N LYS A 156 -5.30 -4.37 15.65
CA LYS A 156 -5.60 -2.95 15.60
C LYS A 156 -5.06 -2.30 14.34
N TRP A 157 -5.81 -1.36 13.83
CA TRP A 157 -5.42 -0.55 12.69
C TRP A 157 -4.51 0.62 13.10
N THR A 158 -3.46 0.83 12.34
CA THR A 158 -2.70 2.09 12.30
C THR A 158 -2.97 2.73 10.96
N LEU A 159 -3.68 3.86 10.94
CA LEU A 159 -4.10 4.57 9.73
C LEU A 159 -3.29 5.84 9.55
N PHE A 160 -2.73 6.06 8.36
CA PHE A 160 -1.94 7.25 8.11
C PHE A 160 -1.99 7.76 6.67
N ASN A 161 -1.58 8.99 6.51
CA ASN A 161 -1.44 9.66 5.22
C ASN A 161 -0.07 9.34 4.62
N ASP A 162 -0.06 8.48 3.62
CA ASP A 162 1.13 7.96 2.95
C ASP A 162 1.96 9.04 2.22
N ALA A 163 1.36 10.21 1.94
CA ALA A 163 2.06 11.34 1.31
C ALA A 163 3.05 12.05 2.24
N TYR A 164 2.93 11.89 3.56
CA TYR A 164 3.95 12.36 4.49
C TYR A 164 5.23 11.54 4.38
N ILE A 165 6.37 12.16 4.71
CA ILE A 165 7.61 11.41 4.92
C ILE A 165 7.36 10.44 6.08
N HIS A 166 7.62 9.16 5.84
CA HIS A 166 7.47 8.14 6.86
C HIS A 166 8.60 7.12 6.80
N SER A 167 8.82 6.44 7.90
CA SER A 167 9.82 5.39 8.09
C SER A 167 9.32 4.34 9.06
N ALA A 168 9.91 3.15 9.04
CA ALA A 168 9.53 2.06 9.94
C ALA A 168 10.77 1.32 10.42
N TRP A 169 10.71 0.76 11.64
CA TRP A 169 11.79 -0.04 12.21
C TRP A 169 11.25 -1.20 13.04
N ASN A 170 12.09 -2.20 13.15
CA ASN A 170 11.88 -3.35 14.02
C ASN A 170 13.23 -3.77 14.61
N ASN A 171 13.53 -3.30 15.80
CA ASN A 171 14.77 -3.59 16.55
C ASN A 171 14.62 -4.81 17.48
N SER A 172 13.51 -5.54 17.38
CA SER A 172 13.28 -6.77 18.15
C SER A 172 13.91 -7.99 17.49
N ASP A 173 13.99 -9.10 18.23
CA ASP A 173 14.56 -10.37 17.78
C ASP A 173 13.61 -11.20 16.90
N LYS A 174 12.39 -10.72 16.64
CA LYS A 174 11.39 -11.41 15.82
C LYS A 174 10.88 -10.51 14.69
N GLY A 175 10.46 -11.12 13.59
CA GLY A 175 9.85 -10.38 12.48
C GLY A 175 8.47 -9.81 12.85
N ARG A 176 8.15 -8.64 12.31
CA ARG A 176 6.82 -8.01 12.39
C ARG A 176 6.07 -8.24 11.08
N VAL A 177 4.80 -8.66 11.16
CA VAL A 177 3.90 -8.81 10.01
C VAL A 177 2.67 -7.93 10.18
N VAL A 178 2.35 -7.15 9.13
CA VAL A 178 1.11 -6.38 9.02
C VAL A 178 0.41 -6.67 7.71
N LEU A 179 -0.93 -6.61 7.71
CA LEU A 179 -1.70 -6.50 6.49
C LEU A 179 -1.77 -5.01 6.12
N ILE A 180 -1.30 -4.66 4.93
CA ILE A 180 -1.38 -3.32 4.37
C ILE A 180 -2.55 -3.25 3.42
N LEU A 181 -3.40 -2.25 3.64
CA LEU A 181 -4.53 -1.93 2.80
C LEU A 181 -4.47 -0.44 2.45
N ASP A 182 -4.54 -0.12 1.15
CA ASP A 182 -4.71 1.26 0.70
C ASP A 182 -6.13 1.45 0.19
N THR A 183 -6.80 2.48 0.70
CA THR A 183 -8.13 2.87 0.24
C THR A 183 -8.13 4.30 -0.25
N ILE A 184 -8.82 4.56 -1.36
CA ILE A 184 -9.06 5.93 -1.84
C ILE A 184 -9.89 6.66 -0.81
N ARG A 185 -9.46 7.84 -0.40
CA ARG A 185 -10.18 8.73 0.51
C ARG A 185 -11.53 9.12 -0.09
N LEU A 186 -12.56 9.23 0.76
CA LEU A 186 -13.96 9.38 0.34
C LEU A 186 -14.17 10.54 -0.64
N GLU A 187 -13.48 11.67 -0.40
CA GLU A 187 -13.56 12.86 -1.24
C GLU A 187 -13.01 12.67 -2.67
N PHE A 188 -12.25 11.58 -2.90
CA PHE A 188 -11.65 11.27 -4.20
C PHE A 188 -12.19 9.98 -4.83
N LEU A 189 -13.21 9.33 -4.26
CA LEU A 189 -13.74 8.05 -4.75
C LEU A 189 -14.17 8.10 -6.21
N ASN A 190 -14.78 9.19 -6.65
CA ASN A 190 -15.20 9.41 -8.03
C ASN A 190 -14.02 9.46 -9.02
N LYS A 191 -12.80 9.68 -8.53
CA LYS A 191 -11.56 9.71 -9.31
C LYS A 191 -10.72 8.43 -9.18
N LYS A 192 -11.23 7.40 -8.48
CA LYS A 192 -10.50 6.15 -8.20
C LYS A 192 -9.79 5.59 -9.44
N ASN A 193 -10.52 5.47 -10.56
CA ASN A 193 -9.96 4.89 -11.79
C ASN A 193 -8.83 5.73 -12.38
N SER A 194 -8.96 7.05 -12.41
CA SER A 194 -7.92 7.94 -12.93
C SER A 194 -6.70 7.98 -12.03
N ILE A 195 -6.88 7.96 -10.70
CA ILE A 195 -5.78 7.90 -9.73
C ILE A 195 -4.96 6.62 -9.92
N CYS A 196 -5.63 5.46 -9.94
CA CYS A 196 -4.95 4.19 -10.15
C CYS A 196 -4.24 4.12 -11.50
N ALA A 197 -4.90 4.54 -12.59
CA ALA A 197 -4.30 4.55 -13.92
C ALA A 197 -3.07 5.45 -13.97
N ARG A 198 -3.11 6.63 -13.32
CA ARG A 198 -2.00 7.58 -13.29
C ARG A 198 -0.77 7.01 -12.60
N ILE A 199 -0.95 6.44 -11.41
CA ILE A 199 0.17 5.87 -10.66
C ILE A 199 0.76 4.65 -11.37
N LEU A 200 -0.09 3.74 -11.87
CA LEU A 200 0.37 2.60 -12.66
C LEU A 200 1.13 3.04 -13.91
N THR A 201 0.67 4.10 -14.60
CA THR A 201 1.37 4.67 -15.75
C THR A 201 2.78 5.11 -15.39
N TYR A 202 2.92 5.87 -14.31
CA TYR A 202 4.22 6.33 -13.82
C TYR A 202 5.14 5.15 -13.51
N GLN A 203 4.64 4.15 -12.79
CA GLN A 203 5.43 2.97 -12.42
C GLN A 203 5.83 2.13 -13.62
N VAL A 204 4.93 1.90 -14.59
CA VAL A 204 5.23 1.18 -15.83
C VAL A 204 6.31 1.92 -16.63
N ILE A 205 6.17 3.23 -16.78
CA ILE A 205 7.15 4.05 -17.50
C ILE A 205 8.52 3.99 -16.81
N ASN A 206 8.58 4.22 -15.49
CA ASN A 206 9.84 4.22 -14.76
C ASN A 206 10.52 2.86 -14.75
N ASN A 207 9.77 1.78 -14.52
CA ASN A 207 10.35 0.45 -14.39
C ASN A 207 10.75 -0.16 -15.76
N LYS A 208 9.93 0.05 -16.80
CA LYS A 208 10.15 -0.60 -18.11
C LYS A 208 10.83 0.29 -19.13
N LEU A 209 10.54 1.58 -19.16
CA LEU A 209 11.03 2.52 -20.15
C LEU A 209 12.11 3.45 -19.60
N GLY A 210 11.97 3.95 -18.37
CA GLY A 210 12.86 4.93 -17.78
C GLY A 210 14.31 4.45 -17.62
N ARG A 211 14.54 3.13 -17.57
CA ARG A 211 15.87 2.51 -17.55
C ARG A 211 16.51 2.41 -18.93
N LYS A 212 15.74 2.52 -20.02
CA LYS A 212 16.24 2.42 -21.39
C LYS A 212 16.86 3.73 -21.83
N LYS A 213 18.13 3.69 -22.30
CA LYS A 213 18.88 4.88 -22.75
C LYS A 213 18.13 5.78 -23.73
N PRO A 214 17.42 5.27 -24.77
CA PRO A 214 16.69 6.12 -25.72
C PRO A 214 15.58 6.92 -25.04
N PHE A 215 14.80 6.30 -24.16
CA PHE A 215 13.69 6.96 -23.47
C PHE A 215 14.20 7.98 -22.41
N LYS A 216 15.27 7.66 -21.70
CA LYS A 216 15.88 8.59 -20.73
C LYS A 216 16.32 9.89 -21.40
N LYS A 217 16.83 9.81 -22.64
CA LYS A 217 17.30 10.95 -23.45
C LYS A 217 16.20 11.63 -24.26
N SER A 218 14.97 11.10 -24.30
CA SER A 218 13.88 11.69 -25.08
C SER A 218 13.42 13.03 -24.50
N SER A 219 12.87 13.89 -25.37
CA SER A 219 12.34 15.19 -24.96
C SER A 219 11.15 15.06 -23.99
N PHE A 220 10.88 16.14 -23.26
CA PHE A 220 9.70 16.23 -22.38
C PHE A 220 8.40 15.96 -23.14
N PHE A 221 8.29 16.46 -24.36
CA PHE A 221 7.12 16.25 -25.24
C PHE A 221 6.88 14.76 -25.53
N VAL A 222 7.91 14.02 -25.92
CA VAL A 222 7.82 12.56 -26.17
C VAL A 222 7.41 11.81 -24.90
N LYS A 223 7.97 12.17 -23.74
CA LYS A 223 7.60 11.55 -22.47
C LYS A 223 6.13 11.76 -22.14
N ASN A 224 5.59 12.97 -22.37
CA ASN A 224 4.18 13.28 -22.14
C ASN A 224 3.25 12.52 -23.10
N ILE A 225 3.62 12.38 -24.38
CA ILE A 225 2.83 11.57 -25.34
C ILE A 225 2.79 10.11 -24.86
N VAL A 226 3.94 9.53 -24.51
CA VAL A 226 4.01 8.15 -24.00
C VAL A 226 3.17 8.00 -22.73
N PHE A 227 3.28 8.96 -21.82
CA PHE A 227 2.46 8.96 -20.59
C PHE A 227 0.96 8.98 -20.95
N GLY A 228 0.52 9.86 -21.82
CA GLY A 228 -0.88 9.96 -22.24
C GLY A 228 -1.40 8.66 -22.86
N ILE A 229 -0.63 8.02 -23.73
CA ILE A 229 -1.00 6.74 -24.37
C ILE A 229 -1.13 5.63 -23.30
N VAL A 230 -0.12 5.45 -22.45
CA VAL A 230 -0.13 4.40 -21.41
C VAL A 230 -1.25 4.65 -20.42
N PHE A 231 -1.46 5.91 -20.01
CA PHE A 231 -2.56 6.30 -19.12
C PHE A 231 -3.92 5.92 -19.72
N THR A 232 -4.17 6.28 -20.98
CA THR A 232 -5.45 5.99 -21.65
C THR A 232 -5.72 4.49 -21.72
N ILE A 233 -4.68 3.71 -22.08
CA ILE A 233 -4.79 2.25 -22.12
C ILE A 233 -5.15 1.70 -20.73
N LEU A 234 -4.41 2.09 -19.68
CA LEU A 234 -4.65 1.61 -18.33
C LEU A 234 -6.00 2.09 -17.75
N TYR A 235 -6.41 3.31 -18.08
CA TYR A 235 -7.69 3.87 -17.64
C TYR A 235 -8.89 3.09 -18.20
N ILE A 236 -8.83 2.71 -19.47
CA ILE A 236 -9.91 1.98 -20.15
C ILE A 236 -9.86 0.48 -19.83
N TYR A 237 -8.68 -0.14 -19.91
CA TYR A 237 -8.53 -1.60 -19.89
C TYR A 237 -8.57 -2.20 -18.49
N ARG A 238 -8.06 -1.51 -17.47
CA ARG A 238 -7.99 -2.02 -16.11
C ARG A 238 -9.38 -2.34 -15.48
N PRO A 239 -10.41 -1.51 -15.58
CA PRO A 239 -11.74 -1.85 -15.08
C PRO A 239 -12.31 -3.12 -15.73
N LEU A 240 -12.06 -3.33 -17.03
CA LEU A 240 -12.50 -4.50 -17.78
C LEU A 240 -11.83 -5.79 -17.28
N GLN A 241 -10.53 -5.75 -16.95
CA GLN A 241 -9.82 -6.90 -16.39
C GLN A 241 -10.40 -7.33 -15.03
N ASN A 242 -10.76 -6.37 -14.19
CA ASN A 242 -11.36 -6.69 -12.88
C ASN A 242 -12.73 -7.33 -13.03
N PHE A 243 -13.53 -6.89 -13.99
CA PHE A 243 -14.83 -7.48 -14.30
C PHE A 243 -14.71 -8.94 -14.75
N ILE A 244 -13.76 -9.25 -15.64
CA ILE A 244 -13.51 -10.62 -16.15
C ILE A 244 -13.01 -11.56 -15.05
N LYS A 245 -12.22 -11.07 -14.09
CA LYS A 245 -11.64 -11.90 -13.00
C LYS A 245 -12.61 -12.17 -11.84
N THR A 246 -13.70 -11.43 -11.74
CA THR A 246 -14.72 -11.57 -10.68
C THR A 246 -15.97 -12.32 -11.17
N SER A 247 -16.08 -12.62 -12.46
CA SER A 247 -17.08 -13.48 -13.09
C SER A 247 -16.54 -14.92 -13.15
#